data_5d1e85df0c157425f4d18c80ce74bcb8
#
_entry.id   5d1e85df0c157425f4d18c80ce74bcb8
#
_cell.length_a   1.000
_cell.length_b   1.000
_cell.length_c   1.000
_cell.angle_alpha   90.00
_cell.angle_beta   90.00
_cell.angle_gamma   90.00
#
_symmetry.space_group_name_H-M   'P 1'
#
loop_
_entity.id
_entity.type
_entity.pdbx_description
1 polymer ?
#
loop_
_entity_poly.entity_id
_entity_poly.type
_entity_poly.pdbx_seq_one_letter_code
_entity_poly.pdbx_strand_id
1 'polypeptide(L)'
;MASLSIKELSKRNNFNIFVKRIAIGQGFYLVGVDELILLDPSILAQIDDLDGLRYYEDKNSILLPIKNGGKVKLTSLYKDSEFSNRTQNTTVKQDLEVYNLNNKLQEIQKNTNKNYVNVRVNNVICKVVSISDSPFGYKSDFHFVDTEGVDVFHISHKYGNTPRDFQQWSGTSKRFQKLIFEHPETQNFIRTLTSINKELPRATTVARRINDNMLKQMAIFGIDFGSDFSLNNVTAVMQGNLHFKNIGDCYMLIASDNTINNPSVPSDSYEPVFLAVHKKDRSDHGIKNARITISPLGGRRIKQFI
;
A
#
# COMPACT_ATOMS: atom_id res chain seq x y z
N MET A 1 -2.88 -11.40 -34.12
CA MET A 1 -2.17 -10.77 -32.97
C MET A 1 -0.81 -11.46 -32.86
N ALA A 2 0.27 -10.70 -32.93
CA ALA A 2 1.59 -11.25 -32.68
C ALA A 2 1.75 -11.51 -31.18
N SER A 3 2.06 -12.72 -30.79
CA SER A 3 2.37 -13.08 -29.41
C SER A 3 3.83 -13.51 -29.34
N LEU A 4 4.55 -12.98 -28.37
CA LEU A 4 5.94 -13.31 -28.11
C LEU A 4 6.02 -14.22 -26.87
N SER A 5 6.94 -15.18 -26.90
CA SER A 5 7.27 -15.93 -25.69
C SER A 5 7.99 -15.00 -24.69
N ILE A 6 7.91 -15.30 -23.40
CA ILE A 6 8.66 -14.55 -22.38
C ILE A 6 10.15 -14.51 -22.67
N LYS A 7 10.70 -15.60 -23.18
CA LYS A 7 12.11 -15.73 -23.57
C LYS A 7 12.48 -14.78 -24.71
N GLU A 8 11.60 -14.58 -25.68
CA GLU A 8 11.79 -13.62 -26.77
C GLU A 8 11.64 -12.19 -26.29
N LEU A 9 10.70 -11.95 -25.38
CA LEU A 9 10.45 -10.66 -24.80
C LEU A 9 11.62 -10.19 -23.92
N SER A 10 12.15 -11.05 -23.07
CA SER A 10 13.32 -10.73 -22.23
C SER A 10 14.58 -10.44 -23.05
N LYS A 11 14.76 -11.14 -24.17
CA LYS A 11 15.86 -10.87 -25.09
C LYS A 11 15.74 -9.53 -25.82
N ARG A 12 14.52 -9.11 -26.16
CA ARG A 12 14.29 -7.86 -26.90
C ARG A 12 14.46 -6.61 -26.05
N ASN A 13 14.06 -6.64 -24.83
CA ASN A 13 13.82 -5.41 -24.07
C ASN A 13 14.65 -5.29 -22.80
N ASN A 14 15.49 -6.27 -22.46
CA ASN A 14 16.31 -6.23 -21.24
C ASN A 14 15.49 -5.85 -19.99
N PHE A 15 14.23 -6.33 -19.91
CA PHE A 15 13.37 -5.90 -18.85
C PHE A 15 13.15 -6.94 -17.76
N ASN A 16 13.09 -6.45 -16.59
CA ASN A 16 12.80 -7.22 -15.41
C ASN A 16 11.32 -7.54 -15.36
N ILE A 17 10.97 -8.78 -15.13
CA ILE A 17 9.62 -9.27 -14.94
C ILE A 17 9.53 -9.86 -13.54
N PHE A 18 8.49 -9.52 -12.82
CA PHE A 18 8.33 -9.84 -11.42
C PHE A 18 6.94 -10.39 -11.13
N VAL A 19 6.80 -11.55 -10.55
CA VAL A 19 5.51 -12.06 -10.08
C VAL A 19 5.47 -12.04 -8.57
N LYS A 20 4.68 -11.16 -8.01
CA LYS A 20 4.57 -11.00 -6.58
C LYS A 20 3.24 -11.45 -5.99
N ARG A 21 2.18 -11.52 -6.77
CA ARG A 21 0.85 -11.84 -6.27
C ARG A 21 0.02 -12.57 -7.29
N ILE A 22 -0.57 -13.69 -6.90
CA ILE A 22 -1.54 -14.42 -7.69
C ILE A 22 -2.89 -14.36 -6.99
N ALA A 23 -3.89 -13.79 -7.69
CA ALA A 23 -5.29 -13.92 -7.33
C ALA A 23 -6.09 -14.18 -8.60
N ILE A 24 -6.86 -15.25 -8.65
CA ILE A 24 -7.69 -15.62 -9.81
C ILE A 24 -8.61 -14.44 -10.16
N GLY A 25 -8.54 -13.98 -11.41
CA GLY A 25 -9.35 -12.86 -11.92
C GLY A 25 -8.81 -11.45 -11.62
N GLN A 26 -7.66 -11.32 -10.97
CA GLN A 26 -7.01 -10.03 -10.71
C GLN A 26 -5.67 -9.90 -11.46
N GLY A 27 -5.17 -8.67 -11.62
CA GLY A 27 -3.90 -8.43 -12.30
C GLY A 27 -2.67 -8.81 -11.47
N PHE A 28 -1.61 -9.23 -12.13
CA PHE A 28 -0.35 -9.67 -11.54
C PHE A 28 0.82 -8.88 -12.06
N TYR A 29 1.92 -8.98 -11.33
CA TYR A 29 3.14 -8.25 -11.58
C TYR A 29 4.30 -9.21 -11.76
N LEU A 30 5.12 -8.96 -12.75
CA LEU A 30 6.29 -9.73 -13.08
C LEU A 30 7.51 -8.83 -13.15
N VAL A 31 8.56 -9.13 -12.40
CA VAL A 31 9.85 -8.44 -12.42
C VAL A 31 10.94 -9.50 -12.44
N GLY A 32 11.75 -9.57 -13.51
CA GLY A 32 12.83 -10.52 -13.63
C GLY A 32 12.39 -11.96 -13.92
N VAL A 33 12.54 -12.40 -15.15
CA VAL A 33 12.14 -13.77 -15.55
C VAL A 33 12.92 -14.83 -14.77
N ASP A 34 14.17 -14.56 -14.47
CA ASP A 34 15.04 -15.47 -13.71
C ASP A 34 14.68 -15.48 -12.20
N GLU A 35 14.18 -14.39 -11.68
CA GLU A 35 13.74 -14.25 -10.30
C GLU A 35 12.36 -14.89 -10.05
N LEU A 36 11.52 -14.98 -11.07
CA LEU A 36 10.26 -15.70 -11.02
C LEU A 36 10.45 -17.17 -10.60
N ILE A 37 11.56 -17.76 -11.01
CA ILE A 37 11.93 -19.14 -10.67
C ILE A 37 12.40 -19.25 -9.22
N LEU A 38 12.89 -18.17 -8.66
CA LEU A 38 13.51 -18.14 -7.32
C LEU A 38 12.54 -17.69 -6.21
N LEU A 39 11.51 -16.89 -6.52
CA LEU A 39 10.75 -16.17 -5.52
C LEU A 39 9.56 -16.92 -4.92
N ASP A 40 8.89 -17.80 -5.64
CA ASP A 40 7.76 -18.54 -5.08
C ASP A 40 7.50 -19.89 -5.77
N PRO A 41 8.01 -21.00 -5.20
CA PRO A 41 7.73 -22.34 -5.69
C PRO A 41 6.24 -22.69 -5.75
N SER A 42 5.42 -22.09 -4.90
CA SER A 42 3.98 -22.33 -4.88
C SER A 42 3.29 -21.73 -6.09
N ILE A 43 3.80 -20.63 -6.59
CA ILE A 43 3.34 -19.97 -7.82
C ILE A 43 3.72 -20.82 -9.05
N LEU A 44 4.97 -21.26 -9.10
CA LEU A 44 5.46 -22.14 -10.18
C LEU A 44 4.65 -23.43 -10.27
N ALA A 45 4.26 -24.02 -9.14
CA ALA A 45 3.44 -25.22 -9.10
C ALA A 45 2.03 -25.02 -9.67
N GLN A 46 1.52 -23.79 -9.73
CA GLN A 46 0.22 -23.44 -10.28
C GLN A 46 0.26 -23.08 -11.77
N ILE A 47 1.44 -22.81 -12.32
CA ILE A 47 1.62 -22.50 -13.74
C ILE A 47 1.71 -23.81 -14.53
N ASP A 48 0.85 -23.94 -15.53
CA ASP A 48 0.74 -25.18 -16.32
C ASP A 48 1.96 -25.39 -17.24
N ASP A 49 2.46 -24.32 -17.81
CA ASP A 49 3.61 -24.35 -18.73
C ASP A 49 4.26 -22.96 -18.82
N LEU A 50 5.51 -22.87 -18.32
CA LEU A 50 6.31 -21.65 -18.42
C LEU A 50 6.71 -21.33 -19.86
N ASP A 51 6.89 -22.34 -20.71
CA ASP A 51 7.23 -22.14 -22.12
C ASP A 51 6.02 -21.72 -22.95
N GLY A 52 4.80 -21.97 -22.46
CA GLY A 52 3.54 -21.55 -23.06
C GLY A 52 3.11 -20.12 -22.77
N LEU A 53 3.89 -19.37 -21.99
CA LEU A 53 3.59 -17.97 -21.68
C LEU A 53 3.62 -17.11 -22.94
N ARG A 54 2.56 -16.32 -23.13
CA ARG A 54 2.43 -15.42 -24.29
C ARG A 54 2.23 -13.98 -23.84
N TYR A 55 2.99 -13.09 -24.47
CA TYR A 55 2.80 -11.66 -24.34
C TYR A 55 1.89 -11.14 -25.46
N TYR A 56 0.91 -10.33 -25.08
CA TYR A 56 0.01 -9.68 -26.00
C TYR A 56 0.36 -8.18 -26.08
N GLU A 57 1.00 -7.80 -27.16
CA GLU A 57 1.54 -6.45 -27.38
C GLU A 57 0.44 -5.37 -27.35
N ASP A 58 -0.73 -5.68 -27.92
CA ASP A 58 -1.89 -4.79 -27.96
C ASP A 58 -2.52 -4.54 -26.58
N LYS A 59 -2.25 -5.39 -25.61
CA LYS A 59 -2.77 -5.29 -24.24
C LYS A 59 -1.70 -4.98 -23.21
N ASN A 60 -0.46 -4.87 -23.66
CA ASN A 60 0.72 -4.74 -22.79
C ASN A 60 0.65 -5.70 -21.58
N SER A 61 0.29 -6.94 -21.84
CA SER A 61 0.02 -7.93 -20.81
C SER A 61 0.46 -9.32 -21.19
N ILE A 62 0.87 -10.08 -20.20
CA ILE A 62 1.17 -11.50 -20.29
C ILE A 62 0.02 -12.25 -19.63
N LEU A 63 -0.52 -13.26 -20.30
CA LEU A 63 -1.51 -14.16 -19.75
C LEU A 63 -0.85 -15.51 -19.45
N LEU A 64 -0.88 -15.90 -18.19
CA LEU A 64 -0.41 -17.18 -17.69
C LEU A 64 -1.59 -18.14 -17.55
N PRO A 65 -1.67 -19.25 -18.26
CA PRO A 65 -2.61 -20.32 -17.96
C PRO A 65 -2.22 -20.99 -16.64
N ILE A 66 -3.20 -21.24 -15.79
CA ILE A 66 -3.02 -21.99 -14.55
C ILE A 66 -3.79 -23.30 -14.59
N LYS A 67 -3.31 -24.31 -13.82
CA LYS A 67 -3.80 -25.70 -13.82
C LYS A 67 -5.28 -25.83 -13.57
N ASN A 68 -6.09 -25.03 -13.31
CA ASN A 68 -7.54 -25.19 -13.11
C ASN A 68 -8.36 -24.39 -14.13
N GLY A 69 -7.80 -24.14 -15.33
CA GLY A 69 -8.50 -23.42 -16.39
C GLY A 69 -8.63 -21.92 -16.19
N GLY A 70 -8.01 -21.37 -15.15
CA GLY A 70 -7.91 -19.93 -14.95
C GLY A 70 -6.82 -19.30 -15.81
N LYS A 71 -6.79 -17.97 -15.86
CA LYS A 71 -5.73 -17.19 -16.51
C LYS A 71 -5.27 -16.10 -15.57
N VAL A 72 -3.96 -15.95 -15.47
CA VAL A 72 -3.31 -14.91 -14.71
C VAL A 72 -2.86 -13.83 -15.67
N LYS A 73 -3.27 -12.61 -15.44
CA LYS A 73 -2.82 -11.45 -16.22
C LYS A 73 -1.61 -10.82 -15.53
N LEU A 74 -0.48 -10.83 -16.22
CA LEU A 74 0.75 -10.18 -15.79
C LEU A 74 0.90 -8.86 -16.55
N THR A 75 1.18 -7.81 -15.82
CA THR A 75 1.39 -6.48 -16.41
C THR A 75 2.88 -6.16 -16.37
N SER A 76 3.45 -5.83 -17.50
CA SER A 76 4.86 -5.43 -17.61
C SER A 76 5.11 -4.14 -16.82
N LEU A 77 6.23 -4.09 -16.10
CA LEU A 77 6.70 -2.89 -15.39
C LEU A 77 7.44 -1.91 -16.33
N TYR A 78 7.34 -2.10 -17.62
CA TYR A 78 8.07 -1.29 -18.58
C TYR A 78 7.50 0.12 -18.67
N LYS A 79 8.30 1.09 -18.28
CA LYS A 79 8.10 2.55 -18.30
C LYS A 79 6.90 3.09 -17.51
N ASP A 80 7.18 3.89 -16.54
CA ASP A 80 6.24 4.64 -15.67
C ASP A 80 5.13 5.42 -16.40
N SER A 81 5.30 5.72 -17.69
CA SER A 81 4.40 6.55 -18.47
C SER A 81 3.26 5.80 -19.16
N GLU A 82 3.27 4.47 -19.21
CA GLU A 82 2.32 3.70 -20.06
C GLU A 82 1.23 2.94 -19.28
N PHE A 83 1.27 2.96 -17.94
CA PHE A 83 0.25 2.29 -17.12
C PHE A 83 -0.93 3.19 -16.81
N SER A 84 -2.00 3.09 -17.59
CA SER A 84 -3.21 3.90 -17.43
C SER A 84 -4.09 3.53 -16.22
N ASN A 85 -3.77 2.49 -15.46
CA ASN A 85 -4.62 2.01 -14.37
C ASN A 85 -4.01 2.34 -13.01
N ARG A 86 -4.42 3.48 -12.42
CA ARG A 86 -3.87 4.05 -11.16
C ARG A 86 -3.74 3.05 -10.00
N THR A 87 -4.70 2.14 -9.83
CA THR A 87 -4.68 1.18 -8.70
C THR A 87 -3.62 0.10 -8.89
N GLN A 88 -3.45 -0.41 -10.10
CA GLN A 88 -2.41 -1.38 -10.43
C GLN A 88 -1.01 -0.76 -10.30
N ASN A 89 -0.85 0.49 -10.76
CA ASN A 89 0.42 1.22 -10.63
C ASN A 89 0.85 1.41 -9.17
N THR A 90 -0.10 1.67 -8.26
CA THR A 90 0.23 1.89 -6.84
C THR A 90 0.78 0.61 -6.20
N THR A 91 0.13 -0.53 -6.44
CA THR A 91 0.60 -1.82 -5.88
C THR A 91 1.96 -2.23 -6.46
N VAL A 92 2.15 -2.08 -7.77
CA VAL A 92 3.46 -2.34 -8.42
C VAL A 92 4.56 -1.48 -7.82
N LYS A 93 4.29 -0.20 -7.63
CA LYS A 93 5.28 0.72 -7.04
C LYS A 93 5.64 0.35 -5.61
N GLN A 94 4.65 -0.05 -4.80
CA GLN A 94 4.92 -0.53 -3.43
C GLN A 94 5.79 -1.78 -3.44
N ASP A 95 5.48 -2.72 -4.30
CA ASP A 95 6.24 -3.97 -4.44
C ASP A 95 7.68 -3.71 -4.88
N LEU A 96 7.87 -2.81 -5.85
CA LEU A 96 9.18 -2.41 -6.32
C LEU A 96 9.98 -1.67 -5.23
N GLU A 97 9.31 -0.87 -4.41
CA GLU A 97 9.96 -0.15 -3.30
C GLU A 97 10.51 -1.13 -2.25
N VAL A 98 9.72 -2.12 -1.83
CA VAL A 98 10.17 -3.16 -0.89
C VAL A 98 11.35 -3.96 -1.47
N TYR A 99 11.28 -4.30 -2.74
CA TYR A 99 12.40 -4.97 -3.44
C TYR A 99 13.66 -4.11 -3.44
N ASN A 100 13.56 -2.84 -3.80
CA ASN A 100 14.69 -1.91 -3.82
C ASN A 100 15.29 -1.70 -2.43
N LEU A 101 14.45 -1.58 -1.41
CA LEU A 101 14.89 -1.48 -0.02
C LEU A 101 15.62 -2.74 0.45
N ASN A 102 15.13 -3.95 0.08
CA ASN A 102 15.81 -5.21 0.39
C ASN A 102 17.18 -5.31 -0.28
N ASN A 103 17.27 -4.95 -1.56
CA ASN A 103 18.55 -4.93 -2.28
C ASN A 103 19.54 -3.98 -1.61
N LYS A 104 19.08 -2.81 -1.21
CA LYS A 104 19.93 -1.84 -0.51
C LYS A 104 20.36 -2.33 0.87
N LEU A 105 19.45 -3.00 1.60
CA LEU A 105 19.78 -3.63 2.88
C LEU A 105 20.87 -4.70 2.71
N GLN A 106 20.76 -5.57 1.71
CA GLN A 106 21.75 -6.59 1.39
C GLN A 106 23.10 -5.99 0.98
N GLU A 107 23.09 -4.90 0.19
CA GLU A 107 24.31 -4.17 -0.14
C GLU A 107 25.01 -3.64 1.12
N ILE A 108 24.27 -3.08 2.06
CA ILE A 108 24.80 -2.58 3.32
C ILE A 108 25.36 -3.73 4.17
N GLN A 109 24.64 -4.86 4.27
CA GLN A 109 25.10 -6.06 4.97
C GLN A 109 26.43 -6.55 4.40
N LYS A 110 26.53 -6.66 3.09
CA LYS A 110 27.75 -7.06 2.39
C LYS A 110 28.91 -6.10 2.66
N ASN A 111 28.67 -4.79 2.55
CA ASN A 111 29.71 -3.77 2.75
C ASN A 111 30.20 -3.68 4.20
N THR A 112 29.34 -4.02 5.16
CA THR A 112 29.68 -4.03 6.59
C THR A 112 30.15 -5.40 7.09
N ASN A 113 30.15 -6.42 6.24
CA ASN A 113 30.41 -7.81 6.59
C ASN A 113 29.59 -8.31 7.79
N LYS A 114 28.33 -7.93 7.85
CA LYS A 114 27.35 -8.32 8.86
C LYS A 114 26.10 -8.92 8.20
N ASN A 115 25.45 -9.86 8.88
CA ASN A 115 24.18 -10.43 8.43
C ASN A 115 22.96 -9.59 8.82
N TYR A 116 23.15 -8.41 9.41
CA TYR A 116 22.12 -7.46 9.80
C TYR A 116 22.56 -6.02 9.55
N VAL A 117 21.58 -5.12 9.52
CA VAL A 117 21.79 -3.66 9.52
C VAL A 117 21.10 -3.07 10.75
N ASN A 118 21.78 -2.21 11.49
CA ASN A 118 21.13 -1.38 12.49
C ASN A 118 20.25 -0.35 11.78
N VAL A 119 18.94 -0.55 11.79
CA VAL A 119 17.98 0.38 11.18
C VAL A 119 17.29 1.17 12.28
N ARG A 120 17.21 2.48 12.08
CA ARG A 120 16.47 3.40 12.94
C ARG A 120 15.20 3.86 12.25
N VAL A 121 14.08 3.70 12.92
CA VAL A 121 12.80 4.34 12.59
C VAL A 121 12.32 5.08 13.83
N ASN A 122 12.02 6.36 13.72
CA ASN A 122 11.77 7.21 14.89
C ASN A 122 12.99 7.20 15.85
N ASN A 123 12.74 6.86 17.11
CA ASN A 123 13.76 6.77 18.16
C ASN A 123 14.16 5.31 18.48
N VAL A 124 13.64 4.33 17.73
CA VAL A 124 13.92 2.92 17.97
C VAL A 124 14.95 2.42 16.94
N ILE A 125 15.90 1.60 17.41
CA ILE A 125 16.91 0.96 16.56
C ILE A 125 16.73 -0.55 16.69
N CYS A 126 16.60 -1.24 15.56
CA CYS A 126 16.56 -2.71 15.51
C CYS A 126 17.65 -3.25 14.57
N LYS A 127 18.12 -4.46 14.85
CA LYS A 127 19.02 -5.24 13.98
C LYS A 127 18.19 -5.96 12.94
N VAL A 128 18.12 -5.41 11.73
CA VAL A 128 17.24 -5.87 10.66
C VAL A 128 17.99 -6.77 9.69
N VAL A 129 17.38 -7.87 9.30
CA VAL A 129 17.91 -8.82 8.32
C VAL A 129 17.22 -8.75 6.97
N SER A 130 15.93 -8.42 6.95
CA SER A 130 15.13 -8.33 5.70
C SER A 130 13.91 -7.43 5.86
N ILE A 131 13.23 -7.18 4.74
CA ILE A 131 11.97 -6.44 4.68
C ILE A 131 10.96 -7.34 3.98
N SER A 132 9.74 -7.43 4.53
CA SER A 132 8.66 -8.26 4.02
C SER A 132 7.39 -7.44 3.82
N ASP A 133 6.57 -7.84 2.84
CA ASP A 133 5.25 -7.24 2.66
C ASP A 133 4.34 -7.66 3.79
N SER A 134 3.49 -6.74 4.21
CA SER A 134 2.44 -7.08 5.17
C SER A 134 1.27 -7.80 4.48
N PRO A 135 0.62 -8.76 5.15
CA PRO A 135 -0.54 -9.44 4.60
C PRO A 135 -1.67 -8.47 4.26
N PHE A 136 -2.49 -8.84 3.29
CA PHE A 136 -3.64 -8.02 2.90
C PHE A 136 -4.64 -7.85 4.04
N GLY A 137 -5.13 -6.62 4.20
CA GLY A 137 -6.16 -6.28 5.21
C GLY A 137 -5.59 -5.67 6.49
N TYR A 138 -4.28 -5.67 6.65
CA TYR A 138 -3.63 -4.97 7.75
C TYR A 138 -3.35 -3.50 7.42
N LYS A 139 -2.97 -2.74 8.44
CA LYS A 139 -2.67 -1.30 8.30
C LYS A 139 -1.30 -1.06 7.68
N SER A 140 -0.37 -1.93 7.96
CA SER A 140 1.00 -1.90 7.43
C SER A 140 1.02 -2.32 5.96
N ASP A 141 1.80 -1.62 5.15
CA ASP A 141 2.07 -1.99 3.76
C ASP A 141 3.27 -2.97 3.70
N PHE A 142 4.29 -2.75 4.54
CA PHE A 142 5.42 -3.65 4.74
C PHE A 142 5.99 -3.52 6.15
N HIS A 143 6.84 -4.46 6.55
CA HIS A 143 7.53 -4.48 7.83
C HIS A 143 8.96 -4.98 7.68
N PHE A 144 9.78 -4.69 8.67
CA PHE A 144 11.13 -5.19 8.77
C PHE A 144 11.15 -6.46 9.64
N VAL A 145 12.10 -7.35 9.36
CA VAL A 145 12.32 -8.57 10.16
C VAL A 145 13.67 -8.45 10.83
N ASP A 146 13.71 -8.67 12.13
CA ASP A 146 14.94 -8.60 12.91
C ASP A 146 15.76 -9.90 12.89
N THR A 147 16.88 -9.93 13.64
CA THR A 147 17.76 -11.08 13.75
C THR A 147 17.14 -12.29 14.45
N GLU A 148 16.05 -12.12 15.16
CA GLU A 148 15.30 -13.17 15.86
C GLU A 148 14.10 -13.66 15.04
N GLY A 149 13.89 -13.08 13.85
CA GLY A 149 12.74 -13.38 12.99
C GLY A 149 11.45 -12.68 13.43
N VAL A 150 11.57 -11.66 14.29
CA VAL A 150 10.42 -10.87 14.76
C VAL A 150 10.13 -9.73 13.80
N ASP A 151 8.85 -9.52 13.50
CA ASP A 151 8.39 -8.41 12.70
C ASP A 151 8.50 -7.10 13.48
N VAL A 152 9.25 -6.15 12.93
CA VAL A 152 9.50 -4.83 13.52
C VAL A 152 9.25 -3.72 12.50
N PHE A 153 9.11 -2.49 12.94
CA PHE A 153 8.94 -1.31 12.07
C PHE A 153 7.88 -1.49 10.99
N HIS A 154 6.65 -1.65 11.39
CA HIS A 154 5.52 -1.71 10.47
C HIS A 154 5.31 -0.35 9.81
N ILE A 155 5.40 -0.30 8.49
CA ILE A 155 5.33 0.96 7.71
C ILE A 155 4.10 0.97 6.83
N SER A 156 3.35 2.08 6.88
CA SER A 156 2.37 2.40 5.84
C SER A 156 3.00 3.37 4.85
N HIS A 157 3.11 2.96 3.60
CA HIS A 157 3.76 3.74 2.55
C HIS A 157 2.74 4.33 1.57
N LYS A 158 2.96 5.59 1.22
CA LYS A 158 2.11 6.32 0.27
C LYS A 158 2.99 6.98 -0.78
N TYR A 159 2.61 6.76 -2.04
CA TYR A 159 3.26 7.45 -3.15
C TYR A 159 2.72 8.86 -3.32
N GLY A 160 3.50 9.66 -4.07
CA GLY A 160 3.19 11.06 -4.30
C GLY A 160 3.76 11.96 -3.21
N ASN A 161 3.49 13.26 -3.29
CA ASN A 161 4.11 14.30 -2.47
C ASN A 161 3.10 15.26 -1.84
N THR A 162 1.81 14.95 -1.95
CA THR A 162 0.74 15.81 -1.42
C THR A 162 -0.31 15.00 -0.64
N PRO A 163 -1.11 15.62 0.23
CA PRO A 163 -2.23 14.96 0.89
C PRO A 163 -3.26 14.36 -0.08
N ARG A 164 -3.33 14.86 -1.33
CA ARG A 164 -4.24 14.35 -2.37
C ARG A 164 -3.90 12.96 -2.86
N ASP A 165 -2.64 12.54 -2.69
CA ASP A 165 -2.16 11.23 -3.09
C ASP A 165 -2.60 10.14 -2.11
N PHE A 166 -3.01 10.53 -0.92
CA PHE A 166 -3.67 9.62 0.01
C PHE A 166 -5.12 9.37 -0.44
N GLN A 167 -5.51 8.12 -0.46
CA GLN A 167 -6.90 7.79 -0.68
C GLN A 167 -7.74 7.98 0.59
N GLN A 168 -7.21 7.55 1.70
CA GLN A 168 -7.81 7.62 3.04
C GLN A 168 -6.77 7.24 4.11
N TRP A 169 -6.98 7.73 5.33
CA TRP A 169 -6.34 7.21 6.54
C TRP A 169 -6.95 5.88 6.94
N SER A 170 -8.28 5.81 6.99
CA SER A 170 -9.03 4.61 7.34
C SER A 170 -10.43 4.63 6.73
N GLY A 171 -11.04 3.45 6.61
CA GLY A 171 -12.45 3.29 6.35
C GLY A 171 -13.30 3.45 7.61
N THR A 172 -14.62 3.45 7.43
CA THR A 172 -15.62 3.47 8.54
C THR A 172 -16.50 2.22 8.50
N SER A 173 -16.05 1.14 7.88
CA SER A 173 -16.83 -0.09 7.72
C SER A 173 -17.00 -0.83 9.06
N LYS A 174 -18.23 -1.16 9.43
CA LYS A 174 -18.52 -2.00 10.61
C LYS A 174 -17.78 -3.35 10.57
N ARG A 175 -17.64 -3.92 9.37
CA ARG A 175 -17.02 -5.23 9.18
C ARG A 175 -15.50 -5.20 9.36
N PHE A 176 -14.83 -4.16 8.83
CA PHE A 176 -13.37 -4.13 8.75
C PHE A 176 -12.72 -3.14 9.71
N GLN A 177 -13.50 -2.17 10.23
CA GLN A 177 -13.01 -1.09 11.10
C GLN A 177 -13.98 -0.89 12.27
N LYS A 178 -14.27 -1.96 13.00
CA LYS A 178 -15.32 -1.98 14.03
C LYS A 178 -15.14 -0.87 15.06
N LEU A 179 -13.95 -0.71 15.65
CA LEU A 179 -13.69 0.29 16.68
C LEU A 179 -13.87 1.73 16.16
N ILE A 180 -13.40 2.01 14.94
CA ILE A 180 -13.62 3.31 14.30
C ILE A 180 -15.10 3.51 13.99
N PHE A 181 -15.79 2.49 13.49
CA PHE A 181 -17.23 2.58 13.22
C PHE A 181 -18.05 2.85 14.49
N GLU A 182 -17.79 2.14 15.58
CA GLU A 182 -18.53 2.25 16.84
C GLU A 182 -18.19 3.51 17.64
N HIS A 183 -17.14 4.23 17.25
CA HIS A 183 -16.75 5.45 17.93
C HIS A 183 -17.85 6.52 17.87
N PRO A 184 -18.17 7.22 19.01
CA PRO A 184 -19.28 8.17 19.08
C PRO A 184 -19.25 9.28 18.03
N GLU A 185 -18.07 9.83 17.72
CA GLU A 185 -17.93 10.86 16.67
C GLU A 185 -18.23 10.30 15.27
N THR A 186 -17.81 9.06 14.98
CA THR A 186 -18.13 8.40 13.70
C THR A 186 -19.63 8.19 13.55
N GLN A 187 -20.29 7.68 14.61
CA GLN A 187 -21.73 7.49 14.63
C GLN A 187 -22.49 8.80 14.50
N ASN A 188 -21.99 9.86 15.14
CA ASN A 188 -22.57 11.19 15.04
C ASN A 188 -22.44 11.76 13.62
N PHE A 189 -21.26 11.63 12.98
CA PHE A 189 -21.06 12.05 11.60
C PHE A 189 -22.02 11.33 10.64
N ILE A 190 -22.13 9.99 10.75
CA ILE A 190 -23.02 9.18 9.92
C ILE A 190 -24.48 9.60 10.11
N ARG A 191 -24.95 9.77 11.37
CA ARG A 191 -26.33 10.23 11.66
C ARG A 191 -26.62 11.60 11.07
N THR A 192 -25.72 12.55 11.28
CA THR A 192 -25.88 13.91 10.72
C THR A 192 -25.94 13.87 9.19
N LEU A 193 -25.02 13.12 8.56
CA LEU A 193 -25.00 13.00 7.11
C LEU A 193 -26.27 12.33 6.56
N THR A 194 -26.78 11.29 7.23
CA THR A 194 -28.03 10.60 6.85
C THR A 194 -29.25 11.51 6.98
N SER A 195 -29.28 12.40 8.00
CA SER A 195 -30.40 13.35 8.18
C SER A 195 -30.41 14.42 7.08
N ILE A 196 -29.25 14.78 6.53
CA ILE A 196 -29.14 15.80 5.47
C ILE A 196 -29.32 15.17 4.09
N ASN A 197 -28.73 14.00 3.86
CA ASN A 197 -28.65 13.39 2.53
C ASN A 197 -28.89 11.87 2.58
N LYS A 198 -30.02 11.41 2.04
CA LYS A 198 -30.27 9.99 1.78
C LYS A 198 -29.49 9.46 0.57
N GLU A 199 -29.17 10.34 -0.37
CA GLU A 199 -28.33 10.11 -1.53
C GLU A 199 -27.33 11.27 -1.68
N LEU A 200 -26.03 10.96 -1.80
CA LEU A 200 -25.02 12.01 -1.94
C LEU A 200 -24.99 12.53 -3.39
N PRO A 201 -25.27 13.83 -3.63
CA PRO A 201 -25.28 14.40 -4.98
C PRO A 201 -23.92 14.33 -5.67
N ARG A 202 -23.91 14.35 -7.00
CA ARG A 202 -22.68 14.41 -7.79
C ARG A 202 -21.82 15.63 -7.40
N ALA A 203 -20.50 15.43 -7.48
CA ALA A 203 -19.49 16.44 -7.16
C ALA A 203 -19.58 16.98 -5.72
N THR A 204 -20.32 16.33 -4.84
CA THR A 204 -20.40 16.69 -3.41
C THR A 204 -19.24 16.06 -2.64
N THR A 205 -18.68 16.87 -1.74
CA THR A 205 -17.68 16.43 -0.76
C THR A 205 -18.04 17.12 0.55
N VAL A 206 -18.47 16.31 1.52
CA VAL A 206 -18.87 16.77 2.86
C VAL A 206 -17.81 16.31 3.85
N ALA A 207 -17.39 17.20 4.73
CA ALA A 207 -16.40 16.88 5.75
C ALA A 207 -16.90 17.28 7.14
N ARG A 208 -16.31 16.65 8.17
CA ARG A 208 -16.39 17.06 9.57
C ARG A 208 -15.00 16.87 10.21
N ARG A 209 -14.58 17.85 11.01
CA ARG A 209 -13.38 17.69 11.83
C ARG A 209 -13.61 16.62 12.90
N ILE A 210 -12.57 15.89 13.21
CA ILE A 210 -12.52 14.94 14.31
C ILE A 210 -11.91 15.68 15.50
N ASN A 211 -12.57 15.67 16.65
CA ASN A 211 -12.04 16.29 17.87
C ASN A 211 -11.26 15.27 18.71
N ASP A 212 -11.68 14.02 18.69
CA ASP A 212 -11.07 12.95 19.47
C ASP A 212 -9.71 12.55 18.89
N ASN A 213 -8.67 12.78 19.69
CA ASN A 213 -7.29 12.49 19.27
C ASN A 213 -7.01 10.99 19.17
N MET A 214 -7.66 10.16 20.00
CA MET A 214 -7.54 8.71 19.92
C MET A 214 -8.11 8.18 18.60
N LEU A 215 -9.27 8.70 18.18
CA LEU A 215 -9.84 8.34 16.89
C LEU A 215 -8.93 8.74 15.70
N LYS A 216 -8.30 9.92 15.79
CA LYS A 216 -7.30 10.35 14.80
C LYS A 216 -6.11 9.39 14.76
N GLN A 217 -5.58 9.01 15.90
CA GLN A 217 -4.46 8.04 16.01
C GLN A 217 -4.84 6.67 15.46
N MET A 218 -6.00 6.12 15.84
CA MET A 218 -6.51 4.88 15.29
C MET A 218 -6.66 4.93 13.77
N ALA A 219 -7.11 6.04 13.23
CA ALA A 219 -7.28 6.20 11.79
C ALA A 219 -5.94 6.22 11.04
N ILE A 220 -4.92 6.89 11.58
CA ILE A 220 -3.59 7.02 10.97
C ILE A 220 -2.79 5.73 11.15
N PHE A 221 -2.66 5.26 12.40
CA PHE A 221 -1.69 4.24 12.79
C PHE A 221 -2.29 2.83 12.92
N GLY A 222 -3.60 2.72 13.07
CA GLY A 222 -4.29 1.45 13.31
C GLY A 222 -4.80 1.34 14.75
N ILE A 223 -5.56 0.27 15.03
CA ILE A 223 -6.27 0.09 16.30
C ILE A 223 -5.33 -0.16 17.49
N ASP A 224 -4.13 -0.65 17.23
CA ASP A 224 -3.11 -0.95 18.25
C ASP A 224 -2.01 0.13 18.30
N PHE A 225 -2.34 1.37 17.97
CA PHE A 225 -1.38 2.46 17.78
C PHE A 225 -0.49 2.75 19.01
N GLY A 226 -0.86 2.30 20.20
CA GLY A 226 -0.05 2.37 21.41
C GLY A 226 0.88 1.17 21.64
N SER A 227 0.81 0.13 20.79
CA SER A 227 1.68 -1.04 20.85
C SER A 227 3.03 -0.77 20.19
N ASP A 228 4.08 -1.52 20.59
CA ASP A 228 5.40 -1.35 19.99
C ASP A 228 5.41 -1.76 18.53
N PHE A 229 5.19 -3.03 18.22
CA PHE A 229 5.13 -3.55 16.86
C PHE A 229 3.93 -4.47 16.65
N SER A 230 3.14 -4.22 15.62
CA SER A 230 1.95 -5.02 15.31
C SER A 230 1.53 -4.80 13.85
N LEU A 231 0.95 -5.80 13.22
CA LEU A 231 0.35 -5.67 11.89
C LEU A 231 -0.84 -4.69 11.86
N ASN A 232 -1.50 -4.49 13.00
CA ASN A 232 -2.61 -3.54 13.15
C ASN A 232 -2.15 -2.16 13.63
N ASN A 233 -0.85 -1.96 13.79
CA ASN A 233 -0.25 -0.71 14.23
C ASN A 233 0.95 -0.39 13.35
N VAL A 234 0.99 0.78 12.75
CA VAL A 234 2.17 1.22 12.00
C VAL A 234 3.07 2.09 12.86
N THR A 235 4.37 1.86 12.77
CA THR A 235 5.42 2.66 13.42
C THR A 235 5.48 4.05 12.84
N ALA A 236 5.28 4.14 11.51
CA ALA A 236 5.23 5.41 10.79
C ALA A 236 4.41 5.27 9.50
N VAL A 237 3.83 6.40 9.08
CA VAL A 237 3.33 6.57 7.70
C VAL A 237 4.35 7.41 6.95
N MET A 238 4.85 6.87 5.86
CA MET A 238 5.90 7.47 5.04
C MET A 238 5.39 7.77 3.63
N GLN A 239 5.72 8.95 3.10
CA GLN A 239 5.28 9.39 1.79
C GLN A 239 6.47 9.75 0.89
N GLY A 240 6.36 9.37 -0.39
CA GLY A 240 7.40 9.60 -1.39
C GLY A 240 8.36 8.42 -1.52
N ASN A 241 9.53 8.65 -2.08
CA ASN A 241 10.56 7.62 -2.25
C ASN A 241 11.25 7.32 -0.92
N LEU A 242 11.46 6.03 -0.65
CA LEU A 242 12.11 5.58 0.58
C LEU A 242 13.59 5.29 0.34
N HIS A 243 14.43 5.62 1.31
CA HIS A 243 15.84 5.27 1.25
C HIS A 243 16.48 5.20 2.65
N PHE A 244 17.61 4.50 2.73
CA PHE A 244 18.42 4.44 3.92
C PHE A 244 19.46 5.56 3.92
N LYS A 245 19.46 6.39 4.96
CA LYS A 245 20.48 7.39 5.22
C LYS A 245 21.43 6.90 6.31
N ASN A 246 22.71 6.83 6.01
CA ASN A 246 23.72 6.53 7.04
C ASN A 246 23.81 7.70 8.04
N ILE A 247 23.72 7.39 9.33
CA ILE A 247 23.82 8.36 10.44
C ILE A 247 24.84 7.90 11.51
N GLY A 248 25.94 7.34 11.06
CA GLY A 248 27.01 6.82 11.91
C GLY A 248 26.85 5.31 12.14
N ASP A 249 26.48 4.92 13.35
CA ASP A 249 26.39 3.50 13.73
C ASP A 249 25.14 2.78 13.22
N CYS A 250 24.22 3.51 12.60
CA CYS A 250 22.97 2.96 12.07
C CYS A 250 22.52 3.67 10.79
N TYR A 251 21.51 3.09 10.16
CA TYR A 251 20.86 3.63 8.98
C TYR A 251 19.42 4.05 9.34
N MET A 252 19.08 5.28 9.04
CA MET A 252 17.72 5.79 9.21
C MET A 252 16.92 5.54 7.93
N LEU A 253 15.74 4.94 8.05
CA LEU A 253 14.77 4.94 6.97
C LEU A 253 14.13 6.33 6.88
N ILE A 254 14.23 6.96 5.72
CA ILE A 254 13.64 8.28 5.45
C ILE A 254 12.81 8.25 4.17
N ALA A 255 11.75 9.06 4.16
CA ALA A 255 10.92 9.32 2.99
C ALA A 255 11.27 10.68 2.40
N SER A 256 11.15 10.83 1.07
CA SER A 256 11.52 12.07 0.38
C SER A 256 10.59 13.25 0.71
N ASP A 257 9.32 12.99 1.06
CA ASP A 257 8.31 14.05 1.15
C ASP A 257 7.75 14.23 2.56
N ASN A 258 7.18 13.18 3.16
CA ASN A 258 6.61 13.33 4.50
C ASN A 258 6.75 12.05 5.33
N THR A 259 6.87 12.22 6.64
CA THR A 259 6.86 11.13 7.61
C THR A 259 6.02 11.53 8.81
N ILE A 260 5.03 10.71 9.13
CA ILE A 260 4.18 10.87 10.32
C ILE A 260 4.46 9.70 11.26
N ASN A 261 5.07 10.04 12.37
CA ASN A 261 5.52 9.07 13.36
C ASN A 261 4.43 8.77 14.38
N ASN A 262 4.23 7.50 14.70
CA ASN A 262 3.33 7.09 15.79
C ASN A 262 3.89 7.60 17.15
N PRO A 263 3.06 8.24 18.01
CA PRO A 263 1.62 8.50 17.89
C PRO A 263 1.27 9.95 17.47
N SER A 264 2.12 10.65 16.74
CA SER A 264 1.92 12.05 16.38
C SER A 264 0.77 12.24 15.39
N VAL A 265 -0.16 13.13 15.71
CA VAL A 265 -1.27 13.50 14.82
C VAL A 265 -0.96 14.82 14.15
N PRO A 266 -0.95 14.91 12.81
CA PRO A 266 -0.74 16.17 12.10
C PRO A 266 -1.93 17.11 12.29
N SER A 267 -1.64 18.42 12.36
CA SER A 267 -2.65 19.50 12.50
C SER A 267 -2.77 20.38 11.26
N ASP A 268 -2.11 19.99 10.18
CA ASP A 268 -2.06 20.69 8.90
C ASP A 268 -2.99 20.06 7.84
N SER A 269 -2.59 20.12 6.58
CA SER A 269 -3.30 19.50 5.46
C SER A 269 -3.40 17.97 5.54
N TYR A 270 -2.62 17.32 6.39
CA TYR A 270 -2.67 15.88 6.67
C TYR A 270 -3.57 15.53 7.86
N GLU A 271 -4.15 16.52 8.55
CA GLU A 271 -5.07 16.28 9.67
C GLU A 271 -6.19 15.32 9.28
N PRO A 272 -6.48 14.26 10.09
CA PRO A 272 -7.60 13.38 9.85
C PRO A 272 -8.95 14.10 10.01
N VAL A 273 -9.79 13.96 8.99
CA VAL A 273 -11.18 14.43 9.01
C VAL A 273 -12.12 13.36 8.49
N PHE A 274 -13.35 13.34 8.96
CA PHE A 274 -14.39 12.57 8.27
C PHE A 274 -14.64 13.18 6.90
N LEU A 275 -14.80 12.31 5.92
CA LEU A 275 -15.03 12.70 4.55
C LEU A 275 -16.08 11.80 3.89
N ALA A 276 -17.15 12.39 3.38
CA ALA A 276 -18.12 11.73 2.51
C ALA A 276 -17.98 12.28 1.10
N VAL A 277 -17.73 11.41 0.13
CA VAL A 277 -17.58 11.78 -1.28
C VAL A 277 -18.56 11.01 -2.14
N HIS A 278 -19.06 11.66 -3.18
CA HIS A 278 -19.89 10.97 -4.17
C HIS A 278 -19.07 9.86 -4.86
N LYS A 279 -19.60 8.65 -4.82
CA LYS A 279 -19.05 7.48 -5.49
C LYS A 279 -20.20 6.66 -6.06
N LYS A 280 -20.37 6.71 -7.40
CA LYS A 280 -21.40 5.95 -8.11
C LYS A 280 -21.37 4.47 -7.69
N ASP A 281 -22.53 3.88 -7.58
CA ASP A 281 -22.74 2.45 -7.28
C ASP A 281 -22.17 2.00 -5.91
N ARG A 282 -21.98 2.94 -4.98
CA ARG A 282 -21.59 2.65 -3.60
C ARG A 282 -22.59 3.24 -2.61
N SER A 283 -22.83 2.51 -1.52
CA SER A 283 -23.73 2.95 -0.45
C SER A 283 -23.10 2.63 0.89
N ASP A 284 -22.31 3.54 1.42
CA ASP A 284 -21.75 3.39 2.76
C ASP A 284 -22.82 3.82 3.79
N HIS A 285 -23.05 2.98 4.79
CA HIS A 285 -23.99 3.21 5.88
C HIS A 285 -25.43 3.56 5.43
N GLY A 286 -25.87 3.01 4.29
CA GLY A 286 -27.21 3.24 3.76
C GLY A 286 -27.40 4.56 2.99
N ILE A 287 -26.35 5.37 2.86
CA ILE A 287 -26.39 6.60 2.06
C ILE A 287 -25.98 6.27 0.63
N LYS A 288 -26.92 6.36 -0.30
CA LYS A 288 -26.71 6.01 -1.71
C LYS A 288 -25.66 6.94 -2.34
N ASN A 289 -24.84 6.37 -3.22
CA ASN A 289 -23.74 7.05 -3.92
C ASN A 289 -22.70 7.69 -2.98
N ALA A 290 -22.56 7.22 -1.75
CA ALA A 290 -21.59 7.74 -0.80
C ALA A 290 -20.45 6.74 -0.53
N ARG A 291 -19.22 7.26 -0.51
CA ARG A 291 -18.06 6.64 0.14
C ARG A 291 -17.71 7.48 1.36
N ILE A 292 -17.69 6.85 2.54
CA ILE A 292 -17.40 7.50 3.82
C ILE A 292 -16.08 6.97 4.37
N THR A 293 -15.16 7.89 4.69
CA THR A 293 -13.79 7.56 5.14
C THR A 293 -13.32 8.60 6.15
N ILE A 294 -12.23 8.27 6.85
CA ILE A 294 -11.37 9.25 7.49
C ILE A 294 -10.20 9.49 6.52
N SER A 295 -9.96 10.74 6.17
CA SER A 295 -9.01 11.13 5.12
C SER A 295 -8.22 12.37 5.55
N PRO A 296 -7.07 12.69 4.91
CA PRO A 296 -6.39 13.96 5.12
C PRO A 296 -7.28 15.15 4.76
N LEU A 297 -7.24 16.21 5.56
CA LEU A 297 -7.97 17.47 5.30
C LEU A 297 -7.68 18.03 3.89
N GLY A 298 -6.41 18.03 3.48
CA GLY A 298 -5.98 18.46 2.14
C GLY A 298 -6.17 17.42 1.03
N GLY A 299 -6.69 16.24 1.34
CA GLY A 299 -6.80 15.13 0.40
C GLY A 299 -7.80 15.35 -0.73
N ARG A 300 -8.82 16.20 -0.51
CA ARG A 300 -9.82 16.58 -1.52
C ARG A 300 -10.30 18.01 -1.29
N ARG A 301 -10.81 18.64 -2.37
CA ARG A 301 -11.51 19.92 -2.24
C ARG A 301 -12.84 19.69 -1.52
N ILE A 302 -12.91 20.13 -0.27
CA ILE A 302 -14.13 20.07 0.54
C ILE A 302 -15.10 21.14 0.07
N LYS A 303 -16.36 20.76 -0.12
CA LYS A 303 -17.45 21.64 -0.55
C LYS A 303 -18.24 22.17 0.65
N GLN A 304 -18.37 21.34 1.69
CA GLN A 304 -19.17 21.67 2.85
C GLN A 304 -18.58 21.00 4.10
N PHE A 305 -18.58 21.73 5.19
CA PHE A 305 -18.39 21.21 6.55
C PHE A 305 -19.74 21.10 7.26
N ILE A 306 -19.93 20.02 8.06
CA ILE A 306 -21.16 19.78 8.85
C ILE A 306 -20.82 19.49 10.29
#